data_34881e38ae94363d62d70f2348cfe723
#
_entry.id   34881e38ae94363d62d70f2348cfe723
#
_cell.length_a   1.000
_cell.length_b   1.000
_cell.length_c   1.000
_cell.angle_alpha   90.00
_cell.angle_beta   90.00
_cell.angle_gamma   90.00
#
_symmetry.space_group_name_H-M   'P 1'
#
loop_
_entity.id
_entity.type
_entity.pdbx_description
1 polymer ?
#
loop_
_entity_poly.entity_id
_entity_poly.type
_entity_poly.pdbx_seq_one_letter_code
_entity_poly.pdbx_strand_id
1 'polypeptide(L)'
;MNQWEELQRVATTGRVSRREFMRRAAALGVATSIASGVLAKAGYAQTPVKGGHLRLGIAGGSTTDSMDITTYTDTVMINVSTSVFDGLVEIDDKNQVQPELFETLEPNADATEWVCNVRKGVTFSNGKSLDADDVIYSLNIHRGEGSKSGAAGPMKPITDVVKMDSHQVKIVLEAPDADLPYVLSDYHVLVVPTGFTDWANPVGTGGYKLEAFEPGVRAILTNRGGYWKEGRCNVESAEVSVINDDAARMQALLAGEVDVSHRVVVPLVDQIKAAGNFELVQAAAGYHFNLPMLCDTPPYNNVDVRLALKYAMNREKLVEMMFGSFGRRGNDHPIPESDPFHNSELPQREYDPERATFHAKKAGLGVSDVILQASDAAFNGALDMAVLFQATAAAAGINVTVRREPADGFWDNVWLKAPFMTSYWGGRPAATQMLAVAYQSTAPWNDTHWRVDAFDKLLADAKATTDTAKRKDYIWEMQRMLYEEGGALIPLFKDWLDVHDVKVKGHTPHGMFDLCNSRIIQKAWIEA
;
A
#
# COMPACT_ATOMS: atom_id res chain seq x y z
N MET A 1 -36.82 20.34 19.75
CA MET A 1 -35.71 20.37 18.78
C MET A 1 -35.48 21.81 18.40
N ASN A 2 -34.28 22.34 18.63
CA ASN A 2 -33.97 23.72 18.25
C ASN A 2 -33.66 23.81 16.74
N GLN A 3 -33.63 25.04 16.19
CA GLN A 3 -33.41 25.23 14.74
C GLN A 3 -32.02 24.69 14.27
N TRP A 4 -31.03 24.65 15.16
CA TRP A 4 -29.74 24.10 14.85
C TRP A 4 -29.77 22.56 14.80
N GLU A 5 -30.43 21.90 15.74
CA GLU A 5 -30.61 20.43 15.74
C GLU A 5 -31.38 19.95 14.49
N GLU A 6 -32.40 20.70 14.09
CA GLU A 6 -33.15 20.40 12.85
C GLU A 6 -32.26 20.56 11.61
N LEU A 7 -31.44 21.62 11.56
CA LEU A 7 -30.53 21.85 10.45
C LEU A 7 -29.47 20.73 10.36
N GLN A 8 -28.93 20.26 11.50
CA GLN A 8 -28.02 19.10 11.55
C GLN A 8 -28.71 17.83 11.01
N ARG A 9 -29.94 17.57 11.45
CA ARG A 9 -30.70 16.39 10.98
C ARG A 9 -30.97 16.44 9.46
N VAL A 10 -31.28 17.60 8.93
CA VAL A 10 -31.50 17.77 7.48
C VAL A 10 -30.20 17.57 6.70
N ALA A 11 -29.03 17.96 7.25
CA ALA A 11 -27.74 17.70 6.66
C ALA A 11 -27.47 16.19 6.55
N THR A 12 -27.68 15.41 7.62
CA THR A 12 -27.45 13.95 7.60
C THR A 12 -28.34 13.19 6.61
N THR A 13 -29.46 13.78 6.17
CA THR A 13 -30.34 13.18 5.16
C THR A 13 -30.02 13.58 3.72
N GLY A 14 -28.99 14.39 3.49
CA GLY A 14 -28.61 14.87 2.16
C GLY A 14 -29.61 15.84 1.52
N ARG A 15 -30.60 16.37 2.27
CA ARG A 15 -31.68 17.19 1.77
C ARG A 15 -31.38 18.69 1.68
N VAL A 16 -30.19 19.10 2.06
CA VAL A 16 -29.73 20.49 1.98
C VAL A 16 -28.32 20.52 1.33
N SER A 17 -28.08 21.48 0.45
CA SER A 17 -26.75 21.66 -0.11
C SER A 17 -25.81 22.25 0.94
N ARG A 18 -24.45 21.98 0.81
CA ARG A 18 -23.43 22.58 1.67
C ARG A 18 -23.59 24.09 1.80
N ARG A 19 -23.76 24.80 0.66
CA ARG A 19 -23.90 26.26 0.62
C ARG A 19 -25.13 26.73 1.40
N GLU A 20 -26.24 26.05 1.24
CA GLU A 20 -27.50 26.38 1.93
C GLU A 20 -27.39 26.07 3.43
N PHE A 21 -26.76 24.95 3.81
CA PHE A 21 -26.48 24.63 5.21
C PHE A 21 -25.61 25.71 5.87
N MET A 22 -24.48 26.09 5.25
CA MET A 22 -23.59 27.12 5.79
C MET A 22 -24.29 28.48 5.93
N ARG A 23 -25.10 28.86 4.95
CA ARG A 23 -25.92 30.10 5.01
C ARG A 23 -26.90 30.10 6.19
N ARG A 24 -27.58 28.97 6.42
CA ARG A 24 -28.53 28.82 7.54
C ARG A 24 -27.81 28.74 8.88
N ALA A 25 -26.68 28.07 8.98
CA ALA A 25 -25.86 28.02 10.18
C ALA A 25 -25.36 29.42 10.59
N ALA A 26 -24.88 30.21 9.61
CA ALA A 26 -24.46 31.59 9.83
C ALA A 26 -25.62 32.47 10.30
N ALA A 27 -26.86 32.31 9.72
CA ALA A 27 -28.05 33.01 10.16
C ALA A 27 -28.50 32.65 11.60
N LEU A 28 -28.11 31.47 12.09
CA LEU A 28 -28.31 31.01 13.48
C LEU A 28 -27.17 31.43 14.41
N GLY A 29 -26.16 32.17 13.93
CA GLY A 29 -25.00 32.58 14.71
C GLY A 29 -24.02 31.46 15.02
N VAL A 30 -24.06 30.33 14.29
CA VAL A 30 -23.18 29.21 14.47
C VAL A 30 -21.81 29.49 13.79
N ALA A 31 -20.72 29.34 14.54
CA ALA A 31 -19.39 29.52 13.99
C ALA A 31 -19.13 28.59 12.81
N THR A 32 -18.41 29.09 11.80
CA THR A 32 -18.10 28.37 10.55
C THR A 32 -17.41 27.03 10.81
N SER A 33 -16.51 26.96 11.79
CA SER A 33 -15.82 25.73 12.18
C SER A 33 -16.79 24.64 12.69
N ILE A 34 -17.76 25.02 13.53
CA ILE A 34 -18.78 24.09 14.05
C ILE A 34 -19.69 23.61 12.91
N ALA A 35 -20.13 24.52 12.05
CA ALA A 35 -20.97 24.19 10.91
C ALA A 35 -20.26 23.28 9.90
N SER A 36 -18.96 23.53 9.63
CA SER A 36 -18.13 22.68 8.76
C SER A 36 -17.93 21.30 9.35
N GLY A 37 -17.70 21.18 10.65
CA GLY A 37 -17.58 19.89 11.34
C GLY A 37 -18.84 19.03 11.27
N VAL A 38 -20.03 19.66 11.33
CA VAL A 38 -21.32 18.96 11.14
C VAL A 38 -21.46 18.45 9.71
N LEU A 39 -21.11 19.27 8.73
CA LEU A 39 -21.17 18.87 7.31
C LEU A 39 -20.21 17.74 7.00
N ALA A 40 -18.99 17.77 7.54
CA ALA A 40 -18.01 16.69 7.39
C ALA A 40 -18.57 15.36 7.95
N LYS A 41 -19.14 15.38 9.15
CA LYS A 41 -19.80 14.19 9.74
C LYS A 41 -21.03 13.72 8.95
N ALA A 42 -21.69 14.62 8.23
CA ALA A 42 -22.81 14.32 7.36
C ALA A 42 -22.42 13.91 5.93
N GLY A 43 -21.10 13.71 5.66
CA GLY A 43 -20.59 13.25 4.37
C GLY A 43 -20.50 14.32 3.27
N TYR A 44 -20.62 15.61 3.62
CA TYR A 44 -20.40 16.69 2.66
C TYR A 44 -18.91 16.94 2.46
N ALA A 45 -18.45 16.84 1.20
CA ALA A 45 -17.06 17.13 0.86
C ALA A 45 -16.65 18.54 1.33
N GLN A 46 -15.53 18.66 2.02
CA GLN A 46 -14.94 19.95 2.37
C GLN A 46 -14.40 20.61 1.11
N THR A 47 -14.57 21.93 0.98
CA THR A 47 -13.98 22.67 -0.14
C THR A 47 -12.53 23.00 0.23
N PRO A 48 -11.54 22.54 -0.55
CA PRO A 48 -10.14 22.88 -0.30
C PRO A 48 -9.89 24.38 -0.29
N VAL A 49 -9.08 24.83 0.65
CA VAL A 49 -8.58 26.21 0.74
C VAL A 49 -7.24 26.28 0.03
N LYS A 50 -7.04 27.31 -0.81
CA LYS A 50 -5.76 27.54 -1.49
C LYS A 50 -4.81 28.34 -0.61
N GLY A 51 -3.51 28.01 -0.68
CA GLY A 51 -2.42 28.68 0.03
C GLY A 51 -1.89 27.91 1.24
N GLY A 52 -0.97 28.52 1.96
CA GLY A 52 -0.30 27.93 3.11
C GLY A 52 0.94 27.09 2.77
N HIS A 53 1.67 26.74 3.80
CA HIS A 53 2.90 25.94 3.74
C HIS A 53 2.73 24.65 4.53
N LEU A 54 2.91 23.50 3.91
CA LEU A 54 2.75 22.17 4.52
C LEU A 54 4.12 21.59 4.86
N ARG A 55 4.33 21.21 6.13
CA ARG A 55 5.59 20.62 6.59
C ARG A 55 5.38 19.17 6.95
N LEU A 56 6.19 18.30 6.35
CA LEU A 56 6.10 16.84 6.54
C LEU A 56 7.39 16.32 7.19
N GLY A 57 7.25 15.47 8.21
CA GLY A 57 8.35 14.67 8.76
C GLY A 57 8.20 13.23 8.28
N ILE A 58 9.09 12.80 7.38
CA ILE A 58 9.01 11.48 6.72
C ILE A 58 10.30 10.69 6.96
N ALA A 59 10.15 9.37 7.19
CA ALA A 59 11.27 8.44 7.28
C ALA A 59 11.54 7.74 5.94
N GLY A 60 12.74 7.20 5.79
CA GLY A 60 13.19 6.38 4.66
C GLY A 60 14.23 7.07 3.80
N GLY A 61 14.36 8.41 3.88
CA GLY A 61 15.32 9.14 3.05
C GLY A 61 16.78 8.85 3.37
N SER A 62 17.60 8.96 2.35
CA SER A 62 19.02 8.64 2.32
C SER A 62 19.84 9.69 1.56
N THR A 63 21.13 9.80 1.88
CA THR A 63 22.08 10.66 1.14
C THR A 63 22.28 10.25 -0.32
N THR A 64 21.80 9.08 -0.70
CA THR A 64 21.83 8.57 -2.08
C THR A 64 20.54 8.83 -2.85
N ASP A 65 19.55 9.49 -2.24
CA ASP A 65 18.28 9.83 -2.88
C ASP A 65 18.48 10.68 -4.13
N SER A 66 17.67 10.46 -5.13
CA SER A 66 17.74 11.11 -6.43
C SER A 66 16.33 11.30 -7.00
N MET A 67 16.16 12.31 -7.86
CA MET A 67 14.91 12.48 -8.62
C MET A 67 14.80 11.53 -9.83
N ASP A 68 15.77 10.65 -10.04
CA ASP A 68 15.71 9.62 -11.06
C ASP A 68 14.58 8.61 -10.75
N ILE A 69 13.55 8.62 -11.58
CA ILE A 69 12.34 7.79 -11.43
C ILE A 69 12.64 6.29 -11.41
N THR A 70 13.82 5.87 -11.82
CA THR A 70 14.21 4.44 -11.85
C THR A 70 14.72 3.92 -10.51
N THR A 71 15.05 4.81 -9.57
CA THR A 71 15.83 4.49 -8.35
C THR A 71 15.04 4.54 -7.05
N TYR A 72 13.80 4.96 -7.06
CA TYR A 72 13.00 5.15 -5.84
C TYR A 72 12.80 3.86 -5.06
N THR A 73 13.00 3.93 -3.74
CA THR A 73 12.80 2.79 -2.84
C THR A 73 12.11 3.17 -1.53
N ASP A 74 11.89 4.45 -1.29
CA ASP A 74 11.45 4.97 0.00
C ASP A 74 10.31 6.00 -0.11
N THR A 75 9.60 6.19 1.00
CA THR A 75 8.43 7.05 1.10
C THR A 75 8.75 8.53 0.85
N VAL A 76 9.96 9.00 1.18
CA VAL A 76 10.37 10.40 0.95
C VAL A 76 10.35 10.69 -0.54
N MET A 77 11.12 9.89 -1.32
CA MET A 77 11.22 10.08 -2.77
C MET A 77 9.89 9.88 -3.48
N ILE A 78 9.06 8.91 -3.05
CA ILE A 78 7.75 8.69 -3.65
C ILE A 78 6.84 9.91 -3.43
N ASN A 79 6.80 10.51 -2.24
CA ASN A 79 5.98 11.72 -1.97
C ASN A 79 6.48 12.95 -2.75
N VAL A 80 7.79 13.14 -2.84
CA VAL A 80 8.38 14.24 -3.61
C VAL A 80 8.10 14.06 -5.10
N SER A 81 8.35 12.86 -5.63
CA SER A 81 8.22 12.57 -7.05
C SER A 81 6.77 12.66 -7.55
N THR A 82 5.80 12.12 -6.81
CA THR A 82 4.37 12.24 -7.17
C THR A 82 3.86 13.67 -7.14
N SER A 83 4.56 14.59 -6.47
CA SER A 83 4.22 16.02 -6.49
C SER A 83 4.76 16.73 -7.74
N VAL A 84 5.90 16.28 -8.28
CA VAL A 84 6.59 16.88 -9.44
C VAL A 84 6.15 16.21 -10.76
N PHE A 85 5.92 14.92 -10.73
CA PHE A 85 5.50 14.11 -11.89
C PHE A 85 4.10 13.56 -11.67
N ASP A 86 3.44 13.16 -12.76
CA ASP A 86 2.21 12.36 -12.70
C ASP A 86 2.45 10.98 -13.32
N GLY A 87 1.69 10.00 -12.83
CA GLY A 87 1.60 8.67 -13.42
C GLY A 87 0.57 8.59 -14.54
N LEU A 88 0.47 7.41 -15.12
CA LEU A 88 -0.52 7.11 -16.16
C LEU A 88 -1.90 6.86 -15.56
N VAL A 89 -1.94 6.26 -14.39
CA VAL A 89 -3.14 5.98 -13.57
C VAL A 89 -2.83 6.17 -12.09
N GLU A 90 -3.88 6.40 -11.29
CA GLU A 90 -3.81 6.46 -9.81
C GLU A 90 -4.63 5.27 -9.25
N ILE A 91 -4.24 4.75 -8.10
CA ILE A 91 -5.06 3.82 -7.31
C ILE A 91 -5.77 4.63 -6.23
N ASP A 92 -7.07 4.51 -6.12
CA ASP A 92 -7.86 5.19 -5.10
C ASP A 92 -7.89 4.44 -3.76
N ASP A 93 -8.53 5.03 -2.75
CA ASP A 93 -8.67 4.48 -1.39
C ASP A 93 -9.50 3.19 -1.30
N LYS A 94 -10.17 2.81 -2.40
CA LYS A 94 -10.90 1.55 -2.55
C LYS A 94 -10.12 0.52 -3.38
N ASN A 95 -8.84 0.77 -3.60
CA ASN A 95 -7.96 -0.05 -4.43
C ASN A 95 -8.44 -0.20 -5.88
N GLN A 96 -9.08 0.84 -6.43
CA GLN A 96 -9.56 0.87 -7.81
C GLN A 96 -8.70 1.79 -8.66
N VAL A 97 -8.46 1.37 -9.91
CA VAL A 97 -7.72 2.17 -10.89
C VAL A 97 -8.54 3.38 -11.30
N GLN A 98 -7.94 4.55 -11.18
CA GLN A 98 -8.48 5.84 -11.63
C GLN A 98 -7.65 6.40 -12.78
N PRO A 99 -8.27 6.93 -13.84
CA PRO A 99 -7.56 7.60 -14.93
C PRO A 99 -6.71 8.78 -14.44
N GLU A 100 -5.46 8.86 -14.92
CA GLU A 100 -4.59 10.01 -14.65
C GLU A 100 -4.13 10.62 -15.99
N LEU A 101 -2.86 10.45 -16.42
CA LEU A 101 -2.43 10.89 -17.76
C LEU A 101 -3.00 10.02 -18.88
N PHE A 102 -3.40 8.80 -18.59
CA PHE A 102 -4.34 8.08 -19.46
C PHE A 102 -5.78 8.47 -19.11
N GLU A 103 -6.58 8.89 -20.11
CA GLU A 103 -8.02 9.15 -19.95
C GLU A 103 -8.82 7.84 -20.02
N THR A 104 -8.39 6.91 -20.84
CA THR A 104 -8.97 5.57 -20.99
C THR A 104 -7.89 4.53 -21.21
N LEU A 105 -8.18 3.30 -20.75
CA LEU A 105 -7.38 2.10 -20.97
C LEU A 105 -8.35 0.97 -21.34
N GLU A 106 -8.30 0.53 -22.58
CA GLU A 106 -9.24 -0.44 -23.15
C GLU A 106 -8.50 -1.69 -23.60
N PRO A 107 -8.71 -2.86 -22.94
CA PRO A 107 -8.12 -4.11 -23.37
C PRO A 107 -8.84 -4.68 -24.59
N ASN A 108 -8.11 -5.48 -25.37
CA ASN A 108 -8.74 -6.42 -26.29
C ASN A 108 -9.40 -7.59 -25.52
N ALA A 109 -10.03 -8.52 -26.23
CA ALA A 109 -10.85 -9.58 -25.63
C ALA A 109 -10.10 -10.51 -24.65
N ASP A 110 -8.79 -10.70 -24.87
CA ASP A 110 -7.93 -11.60 -24.07
C ASP A 110 -6.90 -10.85 -23.22
N ALA A 111 -7.01 -9.52 -23.14
CA ALA A 111 -6.11 -8.66 -22.38
C ALA A 111 -4.62 -8.78 -22.75
N THR A 112 -4.31 -9.10 -24.02
CA THR A 112 -2.94 -9.11 -24.58
C THR A 112 -2.55 -7.79 -25.19
N GLU A 113 -3.52 -6.95 -25.55
CA GLU A 113 -3.31 -5.60 -26.07
C GLU A 113 -4.20 -4.60 -25.34
N TRP A 114 -3.67 -3.41 -25.07
CA TRP A 114 -4.38 -2.32 -24.44
C TRP A 114 -4.26 -1.05 -25.27
N VAL A 115 -5.39 -0.46 -25.65
CA VAL A 115 -5.42 0.86 -26.31
C VAL A 115 -5.65 1.92 -25.24
N CYS A 116 -4.71 2.87 -25.14
CA CYS A 116 -4.70 3.90 -24.10
C CYS A 116 -4.73 5.28 -24.72
N ASN A 117 -5.69 6.12 -24.30
CA ASN A 117 -5.80 7.51 -24.75
C ASN A 117 -5.07 8.42 -23.78
N VAL A 118 -4.10 9.18 -24.30
CA VAL A 118 -3.31 10.16 -23.54
C VAL A 118 -4.10 11.45 -23.38
N ARG A 119 -4.16 11.98 -22.18
CA ARG A 119 -4.90 13.20 -21.82
C ARG A 119 -4.40 14.41 -22.60
N LYS A 120 -5.33 15.14 -23.19
CA LYS A 120 -5.05 16.38 -23.93
C LYS A 120 -5.02 17.59 -23.00
N GLY A 121 -4.27 18.61 -23.39
CA GLY A 121 -4.20 19.88 -22.66
C GLY A 121 -3.30 19.86 -21.42
N VAL A 122 -2.60 18.76 -21.14
CA VAL A 122 -1.60 18.70 -20.07
C VAL A 122 -0.27 19.25 -20.58
N THR A 123 0.43 20.01 -19.72
CA THR A 123 1.75 20.58 -20.00
C THR A 123 2.76 20.20 -18.92
N PHE A 124 3.97 19.96 -19.31
CA PHE A 124 5.12 19.87 -18.42
C PHE A 124 5.45 21.22 -17.77
N SER A 125 6.25 21.21 -16.71
CA SER A 125 6.68 22.42 -15.99
C SER A 125 7.54 23.37 -16.83
N ASN A 126 8.11 22.91 -17.96
CA ASN A 126 8.85 23.69 -18.94
C ASN A 126 7.97 24.25 -20.08
N GLY A 127 6.66 23.99 -20.06
CA GLY A 127 5.69 24.45 -21.06
C GLY A 127 5.50 23.54 -22.27
N LYS A 128 6.25 22.43 -22.42
CA LYS A 128 6.01 21.41 -23.46
C LYS A 128 4.65 20.76 -23.22
N SER A 129 3.85 20.57 -24.30
CA SER A 129 2.62 19.77 -24.24
C SER A 129 2.96 18.28 -24.16
N LEU A 130 2.19 17.55 -23.33
CA LEU A 130 2.23 16.10 -23.26
C LEU A 130 1.70 15.48 -24.55
N ASP A 131 2.38 14.46 -25.05
CA ASP A 131 1.95 13.65 -26.18
C ASP A 131 2.31 12.15 -26.02
N ALA A 132 1.97 11.34 -27.02
CA ALA A 132 2.22 9.90 -27.03
C ALA A 132 3.72 9.55 -27.03
N ASP A 133 4.57 10.38 -27.59
CA ASP A 133 6.02 10.11 -27.62
C ASP A 133 6.62 10.21 -26.22
N ASP A 134 6.12 11.12 -25.35
CA ASP A 134 6.53 11.24 -23.96
C ASP A 134 6.16 9.99 -23.15
N VAL A 135 4.95 9.49 -23.37
CA VAL A 135 4.47 8.25 -22.71
C VAL A 135 5.31 7.05 -23.13
N ILE A 136 5.55 6.88 -24.44
CA ILE A 136 6.37 5.79 -25.00
C ILE A 136 7.80 5.87 -24.43
N TYR A 137 8.39 7.06 -24.44
CA TYR A 137 9.72 7.29 -23.88
C TYR A 137 9.78 6.88 -22.41
N SER A 138 8.82 7.37 -21.60
CA SER A 138 8.76 7.10 -20.16
C SER A 138 8.59 5.61 -19.86
N LEU A 139 7.70 4.91 -20.56
CA LEU A 139 7.53 3.46 -20.39
C LEU A 139 8.81 2.69 -20.78
N ASN A 140 9.52 3.14 -21.82
CA ASN A 140 10.74 2.48 -22.28
C ASN A 140 11.94 2.67 -21.35
N ILE A 141 11.97 3.67 -20.47
CA ILE A 141 12.97 3.81 -19.40
C ILE A 141 12.98 2.57 -18.50
N HIS A 142 11.81 1.98 -18.26
CA HIS A 142 11.62 0.86 -17.33
C HIS A 142 11.70 -0.53 -18.01
N ARG A 143 11.96 -0.60 -19.33
CA ARG A 143 11.89 -1.82 -20.13
C ARG A 143 13.20 -2.12 -20.83
N GLY A 144 13.37 -3.39 -21.25
CA GLY A 144 14.53 -3.89 -21.97
C GLY A 144 15.62 -4.44 -21.04
N GLU A 145 16.53 -5.22 -21.64
CA GLU A 145 17.59 -5.96 -20.93
C GLU A 145 18.59 -5.05 -20.17
N GLY A 146 18.70 -3.80 -20.58
CA GLY A 146 19.60 -2.83 -19.97
C GLY A 146 18.97 -1.99 -18.84
N SER A 147 17.67 -2.11 -18.59
CA SER A 147 16.99 -1.28 -17.58
C SER A 147 17.40 -1.71 -16.17
N LYS A 148 17.81 -0.70 -15.37
CA LYS A 148 18.11 -0.84 -13.93
C LYS A 148 16.97 -0.34 -13.06
N SER A 149 15.81 -0.03 -13.66
CA SER A 149 14.65 0.48 -12.95
C SER A 149 14.12 -0.52 -11.92
N GLY A 150 13.69 -0.02 -10.77
CA GLY A 150 12.93 -0.81 -9.78
C GLY A 150 11.64 -1.41 -10.36
N ALA A 151 11.04 -0.79 -11.39
CA ALA A 151 9.88 -1.30 -12.11
C ALA A 151 10.21 -2.30 -13.23
N ALA A 152 11.48 -2.59 -13.53
CA ALA A 152 11.86 -3.44 -14.68
C ALA A 152 11.21 -4.84 -14.62
N GLY A 153 11.11 -5.43 -13.42
CA GLY A 153 10.46 -6.72 -13.23
C GLY A 153 8.97 -6.71 -13.59
N PRO A 154 8.14 -5.87 -12.96
CA PRO A 154 6.72 -5.70 -13.31
C PRO A 154 6.47 -5.29 -14.76
N MET A 155 7.35 -4.50 -15.37
CA MET A 155 7.22 -4.03 -16.75
C MET A 155 7.69 -5.04 -17.82
N LYS A 156 8.38 -6.11 -17.41
CA LYS A 156 8.92 -7.12 -18.31
C LYS A 156 7.88 -7.75 -19.27
N PRO A 157 6.63 -8.02 -18.85
CA PRO A 157 5.63 -8.60 -19.76
C PRO A 157 5.19 -7.68 -20.90
N ILE A 158 5.48 -6.38 -20.85
CA ILE A 158 5.19 -5.45 -21.94
C ILE A 158 6.23 -5.64 -23.03
N THR A 159 5.84 -6.21 -24.16
CA THR A 159 6.73 -6.49 -25.31
C THR A 159 6.90 -5.28 -26.21
N ASP A 160 5.85 -4.47 -26.38
CA ASP A 160 5.91 -3.28 -27.22
C ASP A 160 4.97 -2.16 -26.72
N VAL A 161 5.30 -0.92 -27.09
CA VAL A 161 4.46 0.27 -26.89
C VAL A 161 4.43 1.04 -28.21
N VAL A 162 3.31 0.92 -28.92
CA VAL A 162 3.15 1.40 -30.29
C VAL A 162 2.39 2.73 -30.30
N LYS A 163 2.93 3.73 -30.98
CA LYS A 163 2.22 5.00 -31.25
C LYS A 163 1.11 4.76 -32.25
N MET A 164 -0.13 5.07 -31.86
CA MET A 164 -1.30 5.00 -32.77
C MET A 164 -1.60 6.37 -33.37
N ASP A 165 -1.55 7.41 -32.55
CA ASP A 165 -1.58 8.82 -32.98
C ASP A 165 -0.85 9.72 -31.99
N SER A 166 -1.02 11.05 -32.07
CA SER A 166 -0.35 12.01 -31.17
C SER A 166 -0.77 11.88 -29.70
N HIS A 167 -1.94 11.27 -29.41
CA HIS A 167 -2.49 11.11 -28.07
C HIS A 167 -3.09 9.71 -27.87
N GLN A 168 -2.58 8.71 -28.56
CA GLN A 168 -3.00 7.33 -28.37
C GLN A 168 -1.82 6.39 -28.52
N VAL A 169 -1.69 5.47 -27.59
CA VAL A 169 -0.70 4.39 -27.61
C VAL A 169 -1.37 3.04 -27.47
N LYS A 170 -0.76 2.00 -28.05
CA LYS A 170 -1.13 0.62 -27.82
C LYS A 170 0.01 -0.09 -27.09
N ILE A 171 -0.32 -0.71 -25.96
CA ILE A 171 0.60 -1.53 -25.17
C ILE A 171 0.34 -2.99 -25.52
N VAL A 172 1.39 -3.73 -25.86
CA VAL A 172 1.35 -5.14 -26.25
C VAL A 172 2.04 -5.97 -25.17
N LEU A 173 1.39 -7.05 -24.75
CA LEU A 173 1.87 -7.95 -23.70
C LEU A 173 2.29 -9.30 -24.28
N GLU A 174 3.26 -9.94 -23.63
CA GLU A 174 3.71 -11.31 -23.94
C GLU A 174 2.62 -12.36 -23.64
N ALA A 175 1.80 -12.10 -22.63
CA ALA A 175 0.71 -12.96 -22.18
C ALA A 175 -0.47 -12.12 -21.68
N PRO A 176 -1.69 -12.68 -21.61
CA PRO A 176 -2.86 -11.99 -21.07
C PRO A 176 -2.62 -11.43 -19.69
N ASP A 177 -2.90 -10.13 -19.48
CA ASP A 177 -2.84 -9.51 -18.15
C ASP A 177 -3.89 -8.38 -17.99
N ALA A 178 -5.00 -8.70 -17.34
CA ALA A 178 -6.05 -7.74 -17.00
C ALA A 178 -5.62 -6.76 -15.87
N ASP A 179 -4.49 -6.99 -15.24
CA ASP A 179 -3.93 -6.12 -14.20
C ASP A 179 -2.87 -5.14 -14.72
N LEU A 180 -2.70 -5.02 -16.03
CA LEU A 180 -1.81 -4.01 -16.61
C LEU A 180 -2.02 -2.60 -16.00
N PRO A 181 -3.25 -2.11 -15.76
CA PRO A 181 -3.45 -0.80 -15.14
C PRO A 181 -2.81 -0.69 -13.75
N TYR A 182 -2.80 -1.76 -12.96
CA TYR A 182 -2.10 -1.78 -11.67
C TYR A 182 -0.58 -1.80 -11.80
N VAL A 183 -0.04 -2.44 -12.85
CA VAL A 183 1.40 -2.36 -13.19
C VAL A 183 1.78 -0.93 -13.54
N LEU A 184 0.95 -0.24 -14.32
CA LEU A 184 1.16 1.14 -14.74
C LEU A 184 0.98 2.16 -13.59
N SER A 185 0.42 1.76 -12.45
CA SER A 185 0.31 2.59 -11.25
C SER A 185 1.55 2.57 -10.36
N ASP A 186 2.57 1.79 -10.71
CA ASP A 186 3.82 1.71 -9.95
C ASP A 186 4.46 3.11 -9.84
N TYR A 187 4.94 3.44 -8.65
CA TYR A 187 5.47 4.77 -8.34
C TYR A 187 6.75 5.17 -9.11
N HIS A 188 7.38 4.23 -9.81
CA HIS A 188 8.44 4.53 -10.76
C HIS A 188 7.88 4.93 -12.13
N VAL A 189 6.69 4.45 -12.51
CA VAL A 189 6.10 4.64 -13.84
C VAL A 189 5.47 6.03 -13.94
N LEU A 190 6.35 7.03 -13.90
CA LEU A 190 6.01 8.45 -14.00
C LEU A 190 6.40 9.00 -15.38
N VAL A 191 5.68 10.03 -15.84
CA VAL A 191 5.87 10.55 -17.20
C VAL A 191 6.79 11.76 -17.22
N VAL A 192 7.80 11.69 -18.08
CA VAL A 192 8.80 12.74 -18.36
C VAL A 192 8.84 13.08 -19.85
N PRO A 193 9.34 14.26 -20.23
CA PRO A 193 9.47 14.63 -21.64
C PRO A 193 10.39 13.66 -22.40
N THR A 194 10.10 13.41 -23.65
CA THR A 194 10.95 12.59 -24.54
C THR A 194 12.39 13.10 -24.53
N GLY A 195 13.33 12.19 -24.29
CA GLY A 195 14.77 12.47 -24.22
C GLY A 195 15.23 13.12 -22.91
N PHE A 196 14.36 13.19 -21.88
CA PHE A 196 14.71 13.77 -20.58
C PHE A 196 15.74 12.91 -19.83
N THR A 197 16.80 13.55 -19.31
CA THR A 197 17.87 12.88 -18.54
C THR A 197 18.43 13.75 -17.39
N ASP A 198 17.97 14.99 -17.24
CA ASP A 198 18.47 15.92 -16.20
C ASP A 198 17.68 15.79 -14.91
N TRP A 199 17.94 14.73 -14.15
CA TRP A 199 17.28 14.47 -12.87
C TRP A 199 17.58 15.50 -11.77
N ALA A 200 18.61 16.32 -11.94
CA ALA A 200 18.90 17.41 -10.99
C ALA A 200 17.90 18.58 -11.14
N ASN A 201 17.34 18.76 -12.34
CA ASN A 201 16.34 19.78 -12.66
C ASN A 201 15.06 19.11 -13.21
N PRO A 202 14.26 18.46 -12.37
CA PRO A 202 13.16 17.60 -12.82
C PRO A 202 12.07 18.39 -13.56
N VAL A 203 11.63 17.83 -14.68
CA VAL A 203 10.56 18.36 -15.52
C VAL A 203 9.43 17.36 -15.58
N GLY A 204 8.31 17.64 -14.91
CA GLY A 204 7.13 16.78 -14.84
C GLY A 204 5.84 17.54 -15.12
N THR A 205 4.74 16.82 -15.14
CA THR A 205 3.38 17.34 -15.32
C THR A 205 2.69 17.65 -14.00
N GLY A 206 3.28 17.26 -12.85
CA GLY A 206 2.74 17.46 -11.51
C GLY A 206 2.49 18.92 -11.13
N GLY A 207 1.79 19.15 -10.04
CA GLY A 207 1.36 20.50 -9.63
C GLY A 207 2.43 21.33 -8.93
N TYR A 208 3.57 20.73 -8.59
CA TYR A 208 4.67 21.38 -7.89
C TYR A 208 5.97 21.35 -8.70
N LYS A 209 6.84 22.32 -8.40
CA LYS A 209 8.24 22.33 -8.84
C LYS A 209 9.11 22.04 -7.64
N LEU A 210 10.20 21.33 -7.87
CA LEU A 210 11.27 21.16 -6.89
C LEU A 210 12.11 22.44 -6.84
N GLU A 211 12.07 23.13 -5.70
CA GLU A 211 12.80 24.38 -5.48
C GLU A 211 14.18 24.13 -4.87
N ALA A 212 14.24 23.17 -3.93
CA ALA A 212 15.50 22.74 -3.32
C ALA A 212 15.42 21.26 -2.98
N PHE A 213 16.56 20.58 -3.12
CA PHE A 213 16.69 19.17 -2.76
C PHE A 213 18.07 18.92 -2.14
N GLU A 214 18.06 18.44 -0.89
CA GLU A 214 19.23 18.02 -0.14
C GLU A 214 19.01 16.53 0.20
N PRO A 215 19.60 15.58 -0.55
CA PRO A 215 19.38 14.13 -0.36
C PRO A 215 19.62 13.69 1.09
N GLY A 216 18.68 12.93 1.65
CA GLY A 216 18.71 12.47 3.04
C GLY A 216 18.44 13.56 4.09
N VAL A 217 18.13 14.79 3.70
CA VAL A 217 17.87 15.92 4.59
C VAL A 217 16.50 16.51 4.35
N ARG A 218 16.24 17.08 3.16
CA ARG A 218 14.96 17.73 2.86
C ARG A 218 14.71 17.95 1.37
N ALA A 219 13.43 18.16 1.03
CA ALA A 219 12.98 18.69 -0.26
C ALA A 219 12.00 19.84 -0.05
N ILE A 220 12.11 20.89 -0.85
CA ILE A 220 11.21 22.06 -0.86
C ILE A 220 10.50 22.09 -2.21
N LEU A 221 9.17 22.17 -2.16
CA LEU A 221 8.28 22.15 -3.30
C LEU A 221 7.45 23.42 -3.35
N THR A 222 7.32 24.04 -4.53
CA THR A 222 6.48 25.23 -4.75
C THR A 222 5.40 24.93 -5.79
N ASN A 223 4.18 25.38 -5.52
CA ASN A 223 3.05 25.21 -6.43
C ASN A 223 3.31 26.00 -7.71
N ARG A 224 3.25 25.31 -8.87
CA ARG A 224 3.52 25.95 -10.17
C ARG A 224 2.33 26.71 -10.75
N GLY A 225 1.13 26.60 -10.12
CA GLY A 225 -0.12 27.11 -10.69
C GLY A 225 -0.60 26.30 -11.92
N GLY A 226 -1.88 26.37 -12.20
CA GLY A 226 -2.42 25.79 -13.44
C GLY A 226 -2.32 24.25 -13.56
N TYR A 227 -2.32 23.52 -12.42
CA TYR A 227 -2.34 22.05 -12.46
C TYR A 227 -3.61 21.54 -13.14
N TRP A 228 -3.46 20.57 -14.02
CA TRP A 228 -4.55 20.03 -14.84
C TRP A 228 -5.62 19.27 -14.06
N LYS A 229 -5.28 18.72 -12.89
CA LYS A 229 -6.17 17.90 -12.04
C LYS A 229 -6.90 18.83 -11.06
N GLU A 230 -8.20 19.02 -11.26
CA GLU A 230 -9.03 19.90 -10.43
C GLU A 230 -9.10 19.41 -8.97
N GLY A 231 -9.14 20.34 -8.02
CA GLY A 231 -9.24 20.03 -6.58
C GLY A 231 -7.95 19.54 -5.92
N ARG A 232 -6.85 19.48 -6.67
CA ARG A 232 -5.54 19.08 -6.16
C ARG A 232 -4.58 20.27 -6.05
N CYS A 233 -3.45 20.03 -5.38
CA CYS A 233 -2.36 21.00 -5.20
C CYS A 233 -2.86 22.31 -4.60
N ASN A 234 -3.37 22.23 -3.37
CA ASN A 234 -4.02 23.36 -2.70
C ASN A 234 -3.03 24.22 -1.90
N VAL A 235 -1.96 23.63 -1.33
CA VAL A 235 -0.95 24.39 -0.60
C VAL A 235 -0.03 25.16 -1.57
N GLU A 236 0.44 26.32 -1.14
CA GLU A 236 1.37 27.16 -1.93
C GLU A 236 2.76 26.54 -2.02
N SER A 237 3.19 25.90 -0.92
CA SER A 237 4.48 25.22 -0.84
C SER A 237 4.41 24.06 0.15
N ALA A 238 5.37 23.13 0.01
CA ALA A 238 5.55 22.03 0.95
C ALA A 238 7.04 21.83 1.24
N GLU A 239 7.36 21.44 2.47
CA GLU A 239 8.68 20.99 2.87
C GLU A 239 8.59 19.56 3.40
N VAL A 240 9.41 18.69 2.85
CA VAL A 240 9.60 17.33 3.31
C VAL A 240 10.92 17.25 4.04
N SER A 241 10.88 17.06 5.35
CA SER A 241 12.05 16.87 6.20
C SER A 241 12.28 15.38 6.45
N VAL A 242 13.49 14.90 6.21
CA VAL A 242 13.86 13.49 6.46
C VAL A 242 14.15 13.30 7.94
N ILE A 243 13.30 12.53 8.64
CA ILE A 243 13.45 12.23 10.06
C ILE A 243 13.29 10.72 10.25
N ASN A 244 14.40 9.98 10.19
CA ASN A 244 14.39 8.53 10.19
C ASN A 244 14.10 7.91 11.56
N ASP A 245 14.50 8.57 12.66
CA ASP A 245 14.20 8.11 14.02
C ASP A 245 12.73 8.36 14.37
N ASP A 246 12.02 7.31 14.78
CA ASP A 246 10.59 7.36 15.07
C ASP A 246 10.26 8.32 16.23
N ALA A 247 11.09 8.32 17.28
CA ALA A 247 10.86 9.19 18.44
C ALA A 247 11.12 10.65 18.11
N ALA A 248 12.22 10.95 17.40
CA ALA A 248 12.53 12.30 16.93
C ALA A 248 11.44 12.84 15.99
N ARG A 249 10.91 11.99 15.09
CA ARG A 249 9.85 12.36 14.16
C ARG A 249 8.55 12.72 14.90
N MET A 250 8.18 11.95 15.91
CA MET A 250 7.00 12.26 16.74
C MET A 250 7.22 13.51 17.60
N GLN A 251 8.43 13.74 18.12
CA GLN A 251 8.73 14.98 18.87
C GLN A 251 8.66 16.21 17.96
N ALA A 252 9.16 16.16 16.74
CA ALA A 252 9.03 17.26 15.76
C ALA A 252 7.55 17.59 15.48
N LEU A 253 6.67 16.58 15.39
CA LEU A 253 5.23 16.80 15.26
C LEU A 253 4.64 17.47 16.50
N LEU A 254 4.92 16.94 17.69
CA LEU A 254 4.40 17.48 18.96
C LEU A 254 4.90 18.89 19.25
N ALA A 255 6.11 19.23 18.81
CA ALA A 255 6.68 20.59 18.90
C ALA A 255 6.11 21.55 17.84
N GLY A 256 5.34 21.05 16.86
CA GLY A 256 4.81 21.86 15.75
C GLY A 256 5.87 22.25 14.71
N GLU A 257 6.99 21.53 14.66
CA GLU A 257 8.02 21.71 13.62
C GLU A 257 7.56 21.13 12.28
N VAL A 258 6.78 20.04 12.31
CA VAL A 258 6.09 19.44 11.17
C VAL A 258 4.58 19.37 11.42
N ASP A 259 3.80 19.39 10.35
CA ASP A 259 2.33 19.36 10.38
C ASP A 259 1.77 17.96 10.13
N VAL A 260 2.53 17.09 9.46
CA VAL A 260 2.16 15.74 9.07
C VAL A 260 3.32 14.80 9.34
N SER A 261 3.01 13.59 9.80
CA SER A 261 3.97 12.51 9.91
C SER A 261 3.30 11.16 9.65
N HIS A 262 4.11 10.13 9.51
CA HIS A 262 3.66 8.78 9.21
C HIS A 262 4.31 7.72 10.11
N ARG A 263 3.82 6.47 10.01
CA ARG A 263 4.36 5.30 10.71
C ARG A 263 4.46 5.53 12.21
N VAL A 264 3.36 6.04 12.79
CA VAL A 264 3.25 6.24 14.24
C VAL A 264 3.47 4.91 14.94
N VAL A 265 4.37 4.88 15.91
CA VAL A 265 4.59 3.70 16.73
C VAL A 265 3.55 3.63 17.85
N VAL A 266 2.98 2.45 18.06
CA VAL A 266 1.84 2.26 18.98
C VAL A 266 2.08 2.84 20.37
N PRO A 267 3.27 2.71 21.00
CA PRO A 267 3.53 3.30 22.34
C PRO A 267 3.38 4.83 22.41
N LEU A 268 3.46 5.56 21.29
CA LEU A 268 3.34 7.02 21.25
C LEU A 268 1.92 7.51 20.97
N VAL A 269 1.00 6.62 20.61
CA VAL A 269 -0.38 6.99 20.24
C VAL A 269 -1.11 7.72 21.35
N ASP A 270 -0.99 7.27 22.61
CA ASP A 270 -1.68 7.89 23.72
C ASP A 270 -1.13 9.30 24.01
N GLN A 271 0.16 9.52 23.84
CA GLN A 271 0.77 10.84 23.97
C GLN A 271 0.23 11.80 22.88
N ILE A 272 0.14 11.34 21.65
CA ILE A 272 -0.40 12.12 20.52
C ILE A 272 -1.88 12.47 20.78
N LYS A 273 -2.69 11.49 21.21
CA LYS A 273 -4.10 11.72 21.56
C LYS A 273 -4.27 12.71 22.72
N ALA A 274 -3.41 12.63 23.72
CA ALA A 274 -3.46 13.51 24.89
C ALA A 274 -3.13 14.98 24.54
N ALA A 275 -2.35 15.23 23.51
CA ALA A 275 -2.04 16.58 23.03
C ALA A 275 -3.29 17.31 22.47
N GLY A 276 -4.27 16.59 21.94
CA GLY A 276 -5.61 17.10 21.60
C GLY A 276 -5.71 17.91 20.29
N ASN A 277 -4.59 18.19 19.63
CA ASN A 277 -4.52 18.97 18.40
C ASN A 277 -4.07 18.15 17.17
N PHE A 278 -4.06 16.82 17.30
CA PHE A 278 -3.67 15.92 16.23
C PHE A 278 -4.79 14.94 15.90
N GLU A 279 -4.83 14.53 14.63
CA GLU A 279 -5.72 13.49 14.11
C GLU A 279 -4.88 12.30 13.63
N LEU A 280 -5.23 11.09 14.10
CA LEU A 280 -4.63 9.84 13.66
C LEU A 280 -5.44 9.31 12.47
N VAL A 281 -4.74 8.94 11.39
CA VAL A 281 -5.33 8.34 10.19
C VAL A 281 -4.85 6.90 10.10
N GLN A 282 -5.77 5.97 10.35
CA GLN A 282 -5.53 4.53 10.27
C GLN A 282 -6.04 3.99 8.93
N ALA A 283 -5.22 3.23 8.23
CA ALA A 283 -5.57 2.58 6.99
C ALA A 283 -5.28 1.09 7.03
N ALA A 284 -6.28 0.29 6.64
CA ALA A 284 -6.14 -1.14 6.45
C ALA A 284 -5.15 -1.45 5.33
N ALA A 285 -3.95 -1.90 5.67
CA ALA A 285 -2.90 -2.17 4.70
C ALA A 285 -2.79 -3.64 4.32
N GLY A 286 -2.20 -3.90 3.15
CA GLY A 286 -1.84 -5.24 2.69
C GLY A 286 -0.51 -5.76 3.26
N TYR A 287 0.16 -4.96 4.10
CA TYR A 287 1.39 -5.36 4.76
C TYR A 287 1.09 -6.43 5.81
N HIS A 288 1.67 -7.63 5.65
CA HIS A 288 1.41 -8.74 6.55
C HIS A 288 2.68 -9.47 6.97
N PHE A 289 2.63 -10.01 8.18
CA PHE A 289 3.67 -10.89 8.68
C PHE A 289 3.34 -12.32 8.33
N ASN A 290 4.37 -13.08 8.05
CA ASN A 290 4.28 -14.44 7.56
C ASN A 290 5.27 -15.33 8.29
N LEU A 291 4.85 -16.57 8.57
CA LEU A 291 5.70 -17.65 9.02
C LEU A 291 5.64 -18.76 7.96
N PRO A 292 6.46 -18.66 6.90
CA PRO A 292 6.43 -19.63 5.81
C PRO A 292 7.04 -20.96 6.22
N MET A 293 6.39 -22.04 5.77
CA MET A 293 6.83 -23.44 5.91
C MET A 293 7.16 -23.97 4.52
N LEU A 294 8.39 -24.51 4.33
CA LEU A 294 8.80 -25.09 3.06
C LEU A 294 8.04 -26.42 2.80
N CYS A 295 7.09 -26.39 1.88
CA CYS A 295 6.18 -27.52 1.60
C CYS A 295 6.87 -28.72 0.92
N ASP A 296 8.10 -28.59 0.48
CA ASP A 296 8.93 -29.65 -0.07
C ASP A 296 9.90 -30.27 0.96
N THR A 297 9.89 -29.79 2.21
CA THR A 297 10.82 -30.20 3.27
C THR A 297 10.08 -30.83 4.45
N PRO A 298 10.45 -32.04 4.88
CA PRO A 298 9.90 -32.63 6.10
C PRO A 298 10.20 -31.80 7.36
N PRO A 299 9.26 -31.71 8.33
CA PRO A 299 7.95 -32.34 8.32
C PRO A 299 6.86 -31.51 7.61
N TYR A 300 7.19 -30.31 7.10
CA TYR A 300 6.24 -29.33 6.55
C TYR A 300 5.67 -29.72 5.17
N ASN A 301 6.21 -30.75 4.52
CA ASN A 301 5.62 -31.38 3.33
C ASN A 301 4.29 -32.10 3.63
N ASN A 302 3.98 -32.36 4.90
CA ASN A 302 2.69 -32.89 5.33
C ASN A 302 1.73 -31.75 5.67
N VAL A 303 0.57 -31.71 5.00
CA VAL A 303 -0.45 -30.68 5.21
C VAL A 303 -0.99 -30.67 6.65
N ASP A 304 -1.11 -31.83 7.31
CA ASP A 304 -1.58 -31.90 8.69
C ASP A 304 -0.56 -31.26 9.67
N VAL A 305 0.74 -31.28 9.39
CA VAL A 305 1.73 -30.51 10.17
C VAL A 305 1.46 -29.01 10.03
N ARG A 306 1.25 -28.53 8.80
CA ARG A 306 0.98 -27.12 8.55
C ARG A 306 -0.32 -26.67 9.22
N LEU A 307 -1.37 -27.48 9.13
CA LEU A 307 -2.66 -27.20 9.80
C LEU A 307 -2.52 -27.21 11.33
N ALA A 308 -1.76 -28.14 11.90
CA ALA A 308 -1.48 -28.17 13.33
C ALA A 308 -0.87 -26.82 13.80
N LEU A 309 0.14 -26.33 13.07
CA LEU A 309 0.80 -25.06 13.38
C LEU A 309 -0.12 -23.85 13.15
N LYS A 310 -0.92 -23.85 12.09
CA LYS A 310 -1.90 -22.78 11.81
C LYS A 310 -2.97 -22.67 12.91
N TYR A 311 -3.49 -23.79 13.45
CA TYR A 311 -4.45 -23.80 14.56
C TYR A 311 -3.81 -23.49 15.92
N ALA A 312 -2.52 -23.73 16.08
CA ALA A 312 -1.77 -23.42 17.31
C ALA A 312 -1.42 -21.94 17.47
N MET A 313 -1.62 -21.12 16.44
CA MET A 313 -1.34 -19.68 16.47
C MET A 313 -2.52 -18.90 17.05
N ASN A 314 -2.32 -18.23 18.20
CA ASN A 314 -3.30 -17.31 18.77
C ASN A 314 -3.17 -15.92 18.14
N ARG A 315 -3.90 -15.71 17.04
CA ARG A 315 -3.86 -14.46 16.24
C ARG A 315 -4.39 -13.25 16.99
N GLU A 316 -5.45 -13.43 17.78
CA GLU A 316 -6.05 -12.36 18.55
C GLU A 316 -5.07 -11.80 19.58
N LYS A 317 -4.48 -12.68 20.40
CA LYS A 317 -3.47 -12.29 21.39
C LYS A 317 -2.23 -11.67 20.73
N LEU A 318 -1.85 -12.13 19.54
CA LEU A 318 -0.73 -11.61 18.80
C LEU A 318 -0.99 -10.17 18.34
N VAL A 319 -2.14 -9.91 17.73
CA VAL A 319 -2.54 -8.56 17.30
C VAL A 319 -2.59 -7.61 18.49
N GLU A 320 -3.23 -8.03 19.59
CA GLU A 320 -3.31 -7.25 20.82
C GLU A 320 -1.92 -6.87 21.36
N MET A 321 -1.01 -7.84 21.40
CA MET A 321 0.34 -7.63 21.94
C MET A 321 1.19 -6.70 21.05
N MET A 322 1.13 -6.87 19.73
CA MET A 322 2.01 -6.14 18.80
C MET A 322 1.46 -4.78 18.40
N PHE A 323 0.17 -4.67 18.19
CA PHE A 323 -0.45 -3.50 17.56
C PHE A 323 -1.70 -2.98 18.24
N GLY A 324 -2.22 -3.66 19.28
CA GLY A 324 -3.49 -3.27 19.90
C GLY A 324 -4.61 -3.17 18.86
N SER A 325 -5.21 -1.99 18.71
CA SER A 325 -6.28 -1.73 17.72
C SER A 325 -5.76 -1.34 16.32
N PHE A 326 -4.43 -1.36 16.09
CA PHE A 326 -3.80 -0.91 14.84
C PHE A 326 -3.25 -2.07 14.00
N GLY A 327 -3.85 -3.22 14.15
CA GLY A 327 -3.57 -4.41 13.35
C GLY A 327 -4.82 -5.26 13.22
N ARG A 328 -4.79 -6.19 12.29
CA ARG A 328 -5.92 -7.10 12.01
C ARG A 328 -5.45 -8.54 11.94
N ARG A 329 -6.33 -9.45 12.34
CA ARG A 329 -6.04 -10.88 12.26
C ARG A 329 -5.90 -11.31 10.79
N GLY A 330 -4.87 -12.09 10.50
CA GLY A 330 -4.72 -12.78 9.24
C GLY A 330 -5.52 -14.09 9.20
N ASN A 331 -5.65 -14.65 8.01
CA ASN A 331 -6.40 -15.89 7.79
C ASN A 331 -5.65 -16.85 6.84
N ASP A 332 -4.32 -16.87 6.92
CA ASP A 332 -3.41 -17.76 6.16
C ASP A 332 -3.49 -17.58 4.63
N HIS A 333 -3.93 -16.41 4.16
CA HIS A 333 -3.83 -15.96 2.77
C HIS A 333 -3.45 -14.47 2.74
N PRO A 334 -2.78 -13.98 1.67
CA PRO A 334 -2.15 -12.66 1.66
C PRO A 334 -3.08 -11.52 1.24
N ILE A 335 -4.34 -11.79 0.89
CA ILE A 335 -5.24 -10.77 0.34
C ILE A 335 -5.95 -10.07 1.51
N PRO A 336 -5.70 -8.75 1.74
CA PRO A 336 -6.27 -8.01 2.85
C PRO A 336 -7.76 -7.70 2.65
N GLU A 337 -8.47 -7.40 3.73
CA GLU A 337 -9.90 -7.01 3.69
C GLU A 337 -10.16 -5.76 2.85
N SER A 338 -9.15 -4.90 2.65
CA SER A 338 -9.25 -3.71 1.80
C SER A 338 -9.20 -4.02 0.30
N ASP A 339 -8.83 -5.24 -0.10
CA ASP A 339 -8.82 -5.65 -1.51
C ASP A 339 -10.23 -6.04 -1.96
N PRO A 340 -10.72 -5.58 -3.12
CA PRO A 340 -12.04 -5.93 -3.66
C PRO A 340 -12.24 -7.44 -3.89
N PHE A 341 -11.15 -8.19 -4.04
CA PHE A 341 -11.16 -9.65 -4.22
C PHE A 341 -10.90 -10.43 -2.93
N HIS A 342 -10.93 -9.79 -1.76
CA HIS A 342 -10.83 -10.51 -0.49
C HIS A 342 -11.96 -11.53 -0.34
N ASN A 343 -11.62 -12.77 0.03
CA ASN A 343 -12.62 -13.84 0.24
C ASN A 343 -13.20 -13.76 1.65
N SER A 344 -14.30 -13.01 1.79
CA SER A 344 -15.01 -12.82 3.05
C SER A 344 -15.85 -14.03 3.49
N GLU A 345 -15.98 -15.07 2.65
CA GLU A 345 -16.72 -16.30 2.98
C GLU A 345 -15.84 -17.34 3.68
N LEU A 346 -14.50 -17.18 3.63
CA LEU A 346 -13.60 -18.07 4.38
C LEU A 346 -13.80 -17.85 5.88
N PRO A 347 -14.08 -18.92 6.65
CA PRO A 347 -14.21 -18.80 8.09
C PRO A 347 -12.87 -18.34 8.69
N GLN A 348 -12.91 -17.39 9.65
CA GLN A 348 -11.72 -16.99 10.37
C GLN A 348 -11.12 -18.20 11.09
N ARG A 349 -9.84 -18.47 10.86
CA ARG A 349 -9.14 -19.52 11.60
C ARG A 349 -8.86 -19.04 13.02
N GLU A 350 -9.62 -19.59 13.95
CA GLU A 350 -9.47 -19.31 15.38
C GLU A 350 -8.32 -20.14 15.98
N TYR A 351 -7.81 -19.69 17.13
CA TYR A 351 -6.90 -20.48 17.95
C TYR A 351 -7.63 -21.69 18.51
N ASP A 352 -7.19 -22.89 18.13
CA ASP A 352 -7.85 -24.13 18.50
C ASP A 352 -6.80 -25.22 18.84
N PRO A 353 -6.37 -25.29 20.11
CA PRO A 353 -5.39 -26.28 20.55
C PRO A 353 -5.86 -27.73 20.36
N GLU A 354 -7.17 -28.01 20.38
CA GLU A 354 -7.70 -29.36 20.18
C GLU A 354 -7.55 -29.79 18.73
N ARG A 355 -7.92 -28.92 17.79
CA ARG A 355 -7.67 -29.16 16.35
C ARG A 355 -6.18 -29.22 16.03
N ALA A 356 -5.37 -28.35 16.63
CA ALA A 356 -3.92 -28.43 16.48
C ALA A 356 -3.38 -29.79 16.92
N THR A 357 -3.80 -30.28 18.09
CA THR A 357 -3.46 -31.61 18.60
C THR A 357 -3.95 -32.74 17.68
N PHE A 358 -5.17 -32.61 17.15
CA PHE A 358 -5.72 -33.59 16.20
C PHE A 358 -4.83 -33.72 14.96
N HIS A 359 -4.51 -32.61 14.31
CA HIS A 359 -3.67 -32.59 13.12
C HIS A 359 -2.24 -33.05 13.42
N ALA A 360 -1.65 -32.63 14.54
CA ALA A 360 -0.32 -33.08 14.95
C ALA A 360 -0.26 -34.60 15.11
N LYS A 361 -1.24 -35.22 15.79
CA LYS A 361 -1.34 -36.69 15.93
C LYS A 361 -1.54 -37.39 14.59
N LYS A 362 -2.40 -36.85 13.73
CA LYS A 362 -2.68 -37.41 12.39
C LYS A 362 -1.43 -37.38 11.51
N ALA A 363 -0.61 -36.35 11.64
CA ALA A 363 0.67 -36.21 10.95
C ALA A 363 1.77 -37.13 11.51
N GLY A 364 1.53 -37.75 12.68
CA GLY A 364 2.61 -38.45 13.39
C GLY A 364 3.69 -37.50 13.91
N LEU A 365 3.36 -36.21 14.08
CA LEU A 365 4.27 -35.24 14.66
C LEU A 365 4.45 -35.63 16.13
N GLY A 366 5.56 -36.29 16.44
CA GLY A 366 5.97 -36.60 17.80
C GLY A 366 6.30 -35.31 18.56
N VAL A 367 6.81 -35.45 19.78
CA VAL A 367 7.36 -34.32 20.57
C VAL A 367 8.61 -33.71 19.89
N SER A 368 8.88 -34.09 18.65
CA SER A 368 10.05 -33.67 17.88
C SER A 368 9.92 -32.21 17.44
N ASP A 369 10.97 -31.54 17.61
CA ASP A 369 11.24 -30.15 17.55
C ASP A 369 10.84 -29.49 16.23
N VAL A 370 9.76 -28.76 16.27
CA VAL A 370 9.48 -27.74 15.26
C VAL A 370 10.41 -26.56 15.54
N ILE A 371 11.35 -26.31 14.66
CA ILE A 371 12.29 -25.19 14.80
C ILE A 371 11.76 -24.00 14.00
N LEU A 372 11.43 -22.92 14.69
CA LEU A 372 11.11 -21.63 14.08
C LEU A 372 12.34 -20.73 14.11
N GLN A 373 12.91 -20.44 12.94
CA GLN A 373 14.04 -19.50 12.80
C GLN A 373 13.51 -18.08 12.74
N ALA A 374 13.89 -17.23 13.68
CA ALA A 374 13.33 -15.89 13.83
C ALA A 374 14.42 -14.83 13.98
N SER A 375 14.20 -13.69 13.35
CA SER A 375 15.06 -12.51 13.46
C SER A 375 14.25 -11.24 13.34
N ASP A 376 14.59 -10.21 14.12
CA ASP A 376 14.02 -8.86 13.97
C ASP A 376 14.46 -8.16 12.67
N ALA A 377 15.38 -8.78 11.89
CA ALA A 377 15.64 -8.38 10.52
C ALA A 377 14.45 -8.64 9.59
N ALA A 378 13.60 -9.63 9.89
CA ALA A 378 12.37 -9.86 9.13
C ALA A 378 11.38 -8.71 9.35
N PHE A 379 11.10 -8.39 10.61
CA PHE A 379 10.30 -7.23 11.03
C PHE A 379 10.51 -7.00 12.52
N ASN A 380 10.31 -5.77 12.97
CA ASN A 380 10.44 -5.43 14.38
C ASN A 380 9.40 -6.20 15.23
N GLY A 381 9.86 -6.96 16.25
CA GLY A 381 9.04 -7.84 17.08
C GLY A 381 8.85 -9.27 16.56
N ALA A 382 9.61 -9.69 15.54
CA ALA A 382 9.56 -11.06 15.02
C ALA A 382 9.94 -12.11 16.08
N LEU A 383 10.88 -11.79 16.96
CA LEU A 383 11.26 -12.66 18.08
C LEU A 383 10.14 -12.76 19.11
N ASP A 384 9.45 -11.66 19.44
CA ASP A 384 8.32 -11.65 20.36
C ASP A 384 7.15 -12.48 19.81
N MET A 385 6.86 -12.34 18.51
CA MET A 385 5.89 -13.18 17.81
C MET A 385 6.25 -14.67 17.93
N ALA A 386 7.51 -15.04 17.69
CA ALA A 386 7.98 -16.41 17.76
C ALA A 386 7.85 -17.00 19.17
N VAL A 387 8.16 -16.22 20.21
CA VAL A 387 8.01 -16.63 21.62
C VAL A 387 6.55 -16.79 22.01
N LEU A 388 5.66 -15.90 21.57
CA LEU A 388 4.22 -16.06 21.77
C LEU A 388 3.71 -17.33 21.08
N PHE A 389 4.14 -17.57 19.84
CA PHE A 389 3.76 -18.78 19.11
C PHE A 389 4.23 -20.05 19.82
N GLN A 390 5.49 -20.09 20.31
CA GLN A 390 6.01 -21.19 21.12
C GLN A 390 5.10 -21.48 22.31
N ALA A 391 4.70 -20.42 23.04
CA ALA A 391 3.84 -20.59 24.23
C ALA A 391 2.43 -21.10 23.86
N THR A 392 1.84 -20.62 22.76
CA THR A 392 0.49 -21.05 22.34
C THR A 392 0.51 -22.44 21.73
N ALA A 393 1.56 -22.84 21.01
CA ALA A 393 1.73 -24.17 20.46
C ALA A 393 1.93 -25.24 21.56
N ALA A 394 2.59 -24.89 22.65
CA ALA A 394 2.77 -25.79 23.80
C ALA A 394 1.44 -26.27 24.40
N ALA A 395 0.39 -25.44 24.38
CA ALA A 395 -0.96 -25.83 24.83
C ALA A 395 -1.60 -26.94 23.95
N ALA A 396 -1.16 -27.06 22.69
CA ALA A 396 -1.53 -28.14 21.78
C ALA A 396 -0.59 -29.35 21.86
N GLY A 397 0.37 -29.35 22.77
CA GLY A 397 1.40 -30.37 22.89
C GLY A 397 2.45 -30.34 21.75
N ILE A 398 2.54 -29.22 21.04
CA ILE A 398 3.54 -29.02 19.98
C ILE A 398 4.72 -28.28 20.57
N ASN A 399 5.90 -28.91 20.57
CA ASN A 399 7.12 -28.27 21.03
C ASN A 399 7.75 -27.45 19.89
N VAL A 400 7.66 -26.12 20.00
CA VAL A 400 8.32 -25.18 19.07
C VAL A 400 9.58 -24.64 19.72
N THR A 401 10.73 -24.89 19.07
CA THR A 401 12.02 -24.29 19.47
C THR A 401 12.24 -23.02 18.66
N VAL A 402 12.29 -21.88 19.33
CA VAL A 402 12.66 -20.61 18.68
C VAL A 402 14.18 -20.53 18.57
N ARG A 403 14.68 -20.50 17.34
CA ARG A 403 16.08 -20.28 17.04
C ARG A 403 16.27 -18.84 16.55
N ARG A 404 16.94 -18.05 17.39
CA ARG A 404 17.28 -16.68 17.01
C ARG A 404 18.37 -16.69 15.94
N GLU A 405 18.11 -15.97 14.84
CA GLU A 405 19.05 -15.76 13.76
C GLU A 405 19.64 -14.34 13.81
N PRO A 406 20.91 -14.16 13.42
CA PRO A 406 21.50 -12.83 13.28
C PRO A 406 20.74 -11.97 12.28
N ALA A 407 20.72 -10.66 12.50
CA ALA A 407 20.14 -9.73 11.52
C ALA A 407 21.01 -9.66 10.25
N ASP A 408 22.32 -9.70 10.41
CA ASP A 408 23.26 -9.73 9.29
C ASP A 408 23.15 -11.05 8.53
N GLY A 409 22.96 -10.95 7.22
CA GLY A 409 22.84 -12.09 6.32
C GLY A 409 21.52 -12.87 6.45
N PHE A 410 20.50 -12.38 7.20
CA PHE A 410 19.24 -13.10 7.37
C PHE A 410 18.55 -13.40 6.04
N TRP A 411 18.44 -12.41 5.17
CA TRP A 411 17.79 -12.56 3.87
C TRP A 411 18.55 -13.51 2.93
N ASP A 412 19.87 -13.54 3.04
CA ASP A 412 20.72 -14.40 2.20
C ASP A 412 20.83 -15.83 2.72
N ASN A 413 20.75 -16.06 4.04
CA ASN A 413 21.07 -17.34 4.65
C ASN A 413 19.86 -18.08 5.24
N VAL A 414 18.77 -17.37 5.57
CA VAL A 414 17.59 -17.93 6.24
C VAL A 414 16.36 -17.89 5.35
N TRP A 415 16.00 -16.71 4.81
CA TRP A 415 14.85 -16.58 3.93
C TRP A 415 15.00 -17.47 2.69
N LEU A 416 13.93 -18.13 2.26
CA LEU A 416 13.89 -19.14 1.17
C LEU A 416 14.71 -20.41 1.42
N LYS A 417 15.35 -20.58 2.58
CA LYS A 417 16.23 -21.72 2.87
C LYS A 417 15.87 -22.46 4.14
N ALA A 418 15.45 -21.74 5.17
CA ALA A 418 15.04 -22.35 6.43
C ALA A 418 13.67 -23.01 6.29
N PRO A 419 13.49 -24.24 6.82
CA PRO A 419 12.22 -24.95 6.66
C PRO A 419 11.01 -24.28 7.27
N PHE A 420 11.19 -23.44 8.33
CA PHE A 420 10.17 -22.66 8.98
C PHE A 420 10.81 -21.42 9.59
N MET A 421 10.32 -20.24 9.22
CA MET A 421 10.99 -18.97 9.56
C MET A 421 9.99 -17.83 9.70
N THR A 422 10.45 -16.70 10.24
CA THR A 422 9.71 -15.43 10.19
C THR A 422 9.99 -14.69 8.90
N SER A 423 8.98 -14.06 8.32
CA SER A 423 9.07 -13.23 7.12
C SER A 423 7.94 -12.19 7.08
N TYR A 424 7.96 -11.33 6.07
CA TYR A 424 6.88 -10.37 5.81
C TYR A 424 6.68 -10.17 4.31
N TRP A 425 5.51 -9.65 3.95
CA TRP A 425 5.24 -9.16 2.62
C TRP A 425 4.63 -7.77 2.65
N GLY A 426 5.10 -6.88 1.80
CA GLY A 426 4.41 -5.64 1.49
C GLY A 426 3.17 -5.92 0.64
N GLY A 427 2.13 -5.12 0.78
CA GLY A 427 0.94 -5.19 -0.07
C GLY A 427 1.28 -5.04 -1.57
N ARG A 428 0.39 -5.54 -2.41
CA ARG A 428 0.43 -5.31 -3.87
C ARG A 428 -0.87 -4.65 -4.31
N PRO A 429 -0.84 -3.81 -5.35
CA PRO A 429 -2.04 -3.12 -5.83
C PRO A 429 -3.10 -4.05 -6.40
N ALA A 430 -2.74 -5.23 -6.89
CA ALA A 430 -3.69 -6.25 -7.34
C ALA A 430 -3.47 -7.59 -6.64
N ALA A 431 -4.58 -8.28 -6.31
CA ALA A 431 -4.54 -9.59 -5.68
C ALA A 431 -3.69 -10.60 -6.47
N THR A 432 -3.83 -10.64 -7.79
CA THR A 432 -3.07 -11.54 -8.66
C THR A 432 -1.58 -11.26 -8.66
N GLN A 433 -1.16 -10.01 -8.46
CA GLN A 433 0.27 -9.66 -8.34
C GLN A 433 0.86 -10.25 -7.05
N MET A 434 0.12 -10.17 -5.93
CA MET A 434 0.56 -10.77 -4.67
C MET A 434 0.62 -12.31 -4.79
N LEU A 435 -0.42 -12.91 -5.36
CA LEU A 435 -0.50 -14.35 -5.57
C LEU A 435 0.59 -14.86 -6.54
N ALA A 436 0.92 -14.08 -7.58
CA ALA A 436 1.99 -14.41 -8.51
C ALA A 436 3.37 -14.35 -7.85
N VAL A 437 3.70 -13.27 -7.17
CA VAL A 437 5.07 -13.04 -6.66
C VAL A 437 5.43 -13.98 -5.52
N ALA A 438 4.46 -14.39 -4.69
CA ALA A 438 4.70 -15.16 -3.47
C ALA A 438 4.31 -16.65 -3.57
N TYR A 439 3.41 -17.03 -4.50
CA TYR A 439 2.83 -18.38 -4.49
C TYR A 439 2.79 -19.09 -5.85
N GLN A 440 3.05 -18.39 -6.97
CA GLN A 440 3.20 -19.09 -8.25
C GLN A 440 4.36 -20.08 -8.19
N SER A 441 4.18 -21.28 -8.73
CA SER A 441 5.17 -22.37 -8.62
C SER A 441 6.58 -22.01 -9.13
N THR A 442 6.64 -21.11 -10.12
CA THR A 442 7.90 -20.65 -10.73
C THR A 442 8.43 -19.35 -10.13
N ALA A 443 7.71 -18.74 -9.18
CA ALA A 443 8.13 -17.48 -8.59
C ALA A 443 9.43 -17.64 -7.77
N PRO A 444 10.45 -16.83 -8.02
CA PRO A 444 11.72 -16.95 -7.31
C PRO A 444 11.60 -16.59 -5.82
N TRP A 445 10.53 -15.90 -5.43
CA TRP A 445 10.24 -15.50 -4.05
C TRP A 445 9.11 -16.31 -3.41
N ASN A 446 8.76 -17.49 -3.98
CA ASN A 446 7.82 -18.41 -3.32
C ASN A 446 8.49 -19.00 -2.06
N ASP A 447 8.35 -18.29 -0.95
CA ASP A 447 9.02 -18.61 0.32
C ASP A 447 8.39 -19.81 1.06
N THR A 448 7.37 -20.40 0.49
CA THR A 448 6.75 -21.63 0.99
C THR A 448 7.11 -22.87 0.18
N HIS A 449 7.73 -22.74 -0.97
CA HIS A 449 7.95 -23.80 -1.95
C HIS A 449 6.68 -24.62 -2.27
N TRP A 450 5.51 -24.05 -2.01
CA TRP A 450 4.23 -24.65 -2.33
C TRP A 450 3.98 -24.55 -3.83
N ARG A 451 3.90 -25.68 -4.50
CA ARG A 451 3.80 -25.77 -5.97
C ARG A 451 2.61 -26.61 -6.35
N VAL A 452 1.59 -25.99 -6.94
CA VAL A 452 0.33 -26.64 -7.31
C VAL A 452 -0.12 -26.14 -8.67
N ASP A 453 -0.11 -27.02 -9.67
CA ASP A 453 -0.49 -26.69 -11.06
C ASP A 453 -1.90 -26.10 -11.17
N ALA A 454 -2.84 -26.57 -10.33
CA ALA A 454 -4.20 -26.02 -10.31
C ALA A 454 -4.23 -24.56 -9.87
N PHE A 455 -3.37 -24.16 -8.91
CA PHE A 455 -3.22 -22.76 -8.48
C PHE A 455 -2.64 -21.91 -9.60
N ASP A 456 -1.57 -22.38 -10.26
CA ASP A 456 -0.95 -21.64 -11.37
C ASP A 456 -1.92 -21.45 -12.54
N LYS A 457 -2.75 -22.47 -12.81
CA LYS A 457 -3.82 -22.37 -13.81
C LYS A 457 -4.87 -21.31 -13.43
N LEU A 458 -5.36 -21.33 -12.21
CA LEU A 458 -6.32 -20.33 -11.73
C LEU A 458 -5.76 -18.90 -11.80
N LEU A 459 -4.47 -18.74 -11.48
CA LEU A 459 -3.78 -17.46 -11.59
C LEU A 459 -3.70 -16.98 -13.04
N ALA A 460 -3.35 -17.86 -13.97
CA ALA A 460 -3.33 -17.54 -15.39
C ALA A 460 -4.73 -17.18 -15.92
N ASP A 461 -5.76 -17.96 -15.54
CA ASP A 461 -7.16 -17.70 -15.93
C ASP A 461 -7.67 -16.36 -15.34
N ALA A 462 -7.29 -16.02 -14.10
CA ALA A 462 -7.63 -14.74 -13.47
C ALA A 462 -6.96 -13.55 -14.15
N LYS A 463 -5.73 -13.71 -14.64
CA LYS A 463 -5.01 -12.67 -15.38
C LYS A 463 -5.54 -12.52 -16.82
N ALA A 464 -6.05 -13.58 -17.41
CA ALA A 464 -6.53 -13.59 -18.80
C ALA A 464 -7.97 -13.06 -18.97
N THR A 465 -8.69 -12.71 -17.91
CA THR A 465 -10.07 -12.24 -18.03
C THR A 465 -10.29 -10.88 -17.37
N THR A 466 -11.05 -10.03 -18.06
CA THR A 466 -11.57 -8.74 -17.53
C THR A 466 -12.96 -8.88 -16.88
N ASP A 467 -13.58 -10.05 -16.95
CA ASP A 467 -14.85 -10.35 -16.28
C ASP A 467 -14.62 -10.42 -14.76
N THR A 468 -15.05 -9.39 -14.05
CA THR A 468 -14.85 -9.24 -12.61
C THR A 468 -15.42 -10.40 -11.79
N ALA A 469 -16.56 -10.98 -12.22
CA ALA A 469 -17.18 -12.09 -11.51
C ALA A 469 -16.34 -13.37 -11.61
N LYS A 470 -15.90 -13.71 -12.81
CA LYS A 470 -15.00 -14.86 -13.04
C LYS A 470 -13.66 -14.67 -12.34
N ARG A 471 -13.09 -13.46 -12.41
CA ARG A 471 -11.85 -13.16 -11.68
C ARG A 471 -12.02 -13.38 -10.18
N LYS A 472 -13.13 -12.92 -9.62
CA LYS A 472 -13.45 -13.12 -8.21
C LYS A 472 -13.46 -14.60 -7.86
N ASP A 473 -14.15 -15.44 -8.65
CA ASP A 473 -14.24 -16.87 -8.41
C ASP A 473 -12.84 -17.52 -8.41
N TYR A 474 -11.99 -17.20 -9.38
CA TYR A 474 -10.63 -17.73 -9.46
C TYR A 474 -9.76 -17.27 -8.28
N ILE A 475 -9.80 -15.99 -7.93
CA ILE A 475 -9.01 -15.42 -6.84
C ILE A 475 -9.50 -15.94 -5.48
N TRP A 476 -10.79 -16.15 -5.31
CA TRP A 476 -11.37 -16.73 -4.10
C TRP A 476 -10.96 -18.18 -3.91
N GLU A 477 -10.96 -18.97 -4.99
CA GLU A 477 -10.49 -20.35 -4.94
C GLU A 477 -9.00 -20.44 -4.59
N MET A 478 -8.17 -19.56 -5.15
CA MET A 478 -6.75 -19.50 -4.77
C MET A 478 -6.55 -19.17 -3.30
N GLN A 479 -7.34 -18.25 -2.72
CA GLN A 479 -7.31 -17.95 -1.28
C GLN A 479 -7.74 -19.17 -0.45
N ARG A 480 -8.77 -19.90 -0.89
CA ARG A 480 -9.21 -21.13 -0.23
C ARG A 480 -8.09 -22.19 -0.23
N MET A 481 -7.44 -22.40 -1.35
CA MET A 481 -6.32 -23.35 -1.46
C MET A 481 -5.18 -22.99 -0.51
N LEU A 482 -4.79 -21.71 -0.42
CA LEU A 482 -3.76 -21.24 0.51
C LEU A 482 -4.19 -21.43 1.97
N TYR A 483 -5.43 -21.10 2.29
CA TYR A 483 -6.01 -21.29 3.62
C TYR A 483 -5.97 -22.76 4.04
N GLU A 484 -6.40 -23.69 3.18
CA GLU A 484 -6.51 -25.12 3.48
C GLU A 484 -5.16 -25.83 3.43
N GLU A 485 -4.35 -25.59 2.40
CA GLU A 485 -3.19 -26.41 2.08
C GLU A 485 -1.87 -25.64 2.01
N GLY A 486 -1.89 -24.31 1.85
CA GLY A 486 -0.69 -23.52 1.64
C GLY A 486 0.31 -23.58 2.78
N GLY A 487 1.56 -23.28 2.47
CA GLY A 487 2.67 -23.25 3.44
C GLY A 487 2.74 -21.98 4.29
N ALA A 488 1.97 -20.95 3.95
CA ALA A 488 1.99 -19.69 4.68
C ALA A 488 1.11 -19.75 5.93
N LEU A 489 1.67 -19.43 7.09
CA LEU A 489 0.94 -19.06 8.29
C LEU A 489 0.97 -17.54 8.38
N ILE A 490 -0.15 -16.88 8.04
CA ILE A 490 -0.28 -15.43 8.07
C ILE A 490 -1.14 -15.03 9.26
N PRO A 491 -0.52 -14.66 10.38
CA PRO A 491 -1.25 -14.42 11.62
C PRO A 491 -1.89 -13.04 11.68
N LEU A 492 -1.30 -12.04 11.01
CA LEU A 492 -1.79 -10.67 11.09
C LEU A 492 -1.40 -9.79 9.90
N PHE A 493 -2.17 -8.74 9.70
CA PHE A 493 -1.88 -7.58 8.87
C PHE A 493 -1.60 -6.37 9.76
N LYS A 494 -0.60 -5.57 9.39
CA LYS A 494 -0.28 -4.30 10.03
C LYS A 494 -1.00 -3.17 9.30
N ASP A 495 -1.63 -2.26 10.04
CA ASP A 495 -2.21 -1.05 9.46
C ASP A 495 -1.17 0.05 9.27
N TRP A 496 -1.37 0.91 8.26
CA TRP A 496 -0.68 2.19 8.20
C TRP A 496 -1.29 3.13 9.25
N LEU A 497 -0.45 3.85 9.94
CA LEU A 497 -0.87 4.79 10.97
C LEU A 497 -0.13 6.11 10.75
N ASP A 498 -0.85 7.07 10.18
CA ASP A 498 -0.38 8.42 9.94
C ASP A 498 -0.95 9.37 11.00
N VAL A 499 -0.38 10.56 11.09
CA VAL A 499 -0.82 11.60 12.01
C VAL A 499 -0.63 12.98 11.38
N HIS A 500 -1.56 13.88 11.66
CA HIS A 500 -1.43 15.27 11.24
C HIS A 500 -2.05 16.24 12.26
N ASP A 501 -1.60 17.48 12.24
CA ASP A 501 -2.24 18.59 12.95
C ASP A 501 -3.68 18.77 12.44
N VAL A 502 -4.62 19.03 13.34
CA VAL A 502 -6.05 19.17 13.00
C VAL A 502 -6.35 20.27 11.97
N LYS A 503 -5.41 21.24 11.77
CA LYS A 503 -5.52 22.24 10.70
C LYS A 503 -5.29 21.66 9.29
N VAL A 504 -4.59 20.53 9.17
CA VAL A 504 -4.38 19.84 7.89
C VAL A 504 -5.64 19.05 7.54
N LYS A 505 -6.12 19.23 6.33
CA LYS A 505 -7.30 18.55 5.80
C LYS A 505 -6.97 17.84 4.50
N GLY A 506 -7.87 16.94 4.06
CA GLY A 506 -7.69 16.19 2.82
C GLY A 506 -6.80 14.94 2.97
N HIS A 507 -6.34 14.64 4.19
CA HIS A 507 -5.67 13.38 4.46
C HIS A 507 -6.70 12.24 4.50
N THR A 508 -6.61 11.33 3.56
CA THR A 508 -7.46 10.14 3.46
C THR A 508 -6.64 8.88 3.69
N PRO A 509 -7.15 7.90 4.45
CA PRO A 509 -6.45 6.62 4.62
C PRO A 509 -6.29 5.90 3.28
N HIS A 510 -5.17 5.20 3.09
CA HIS A 510 -4.93 4.40 1.89
C HIS A 510 -4.20 3.10 2.22
N GLY A 511 -4.70 1.97 1.67
CA GLY A 511 -4.19 0.63 2.01
C GLY A 511 -2.85 0.27 1.36
N MET A 512 -2.46 0.94 0.26
CA MET A 512 -1.20 0.65 -0.43
C MET A 512 0.00 1.29 0.23
N PHE A 513 -0.03 2.62 0.37
CA PHE A 513 1.03 3.38 1.03
C PHE A 513 0.41 4.40 2.00
N ASP A 514 1.18 4.74 3.03
CA ASP A 514 0.91 5.83 3.94
C ASP A 514 0.79 7.19 3.20
N LEU A 515 0.36 8.24 3.90
CA LEU A 515 0.30 9.60 3.39
C LEU A 515 -0.55 9.73 2.10
N CYS A 516 -1.77 9.17 2.08
CA CYS A 516 -2.69 9.20 0.94
C CYS A 516 -2.15 8.48 -0.31
N ASN A 517 -1.51 7.32 -0.17
CA ASN A 517 -0.76 6.67 -1.23
C ASN A 517 0.40 7.53 -1.73
N SER A 518 1.16 8.11 -0.78
CA SER A 518 2.26 9.04 -1.05
C SER A 518 1.86 10.27 -1.88
N ARG A 519 0.61 10.74 -1.76
CA ARG A 519 0.06 11.88 -2.49
C ARG A 519 -0.50 12.97 -1.56
N ILE A 520 -0.10 12.99 -0.28
CA ILE A 520 -0.61 13.95 0.70
C ILE A 520 -0.37 15.39 0.27
N ILE A 521 0.76 15.72 -0.34
CA ILE A 521 1.11 17.08 -0.80
C ILE A 521 0.14 17.56 -1.88
N GLN A 522 -0.31 16.64 -2.77
CA GLN A 522 -1.30 16.96 -3.79
C GLN A 522 -2.72 17.12 -3.22
N LYS A 523 -3.06 16.33 -2.18
CA LYS A 523 -4.45 16.21 -1.68
C LYS A 523 -4.75 17.18 -0.55
N ALA A 524 -3.78 17.48 0.30
CA ALA A 524 -3.98 18.28 1.51
C ALA A 524 -4.22 19.77 1.24
N TRP A 525 -4.87 20.39 2.23
CA TRP A 525 -4.94 21.85 2.39
C TRP A 525 -4.88 22.21 3.87
N ILE A 526 -4.64 23.48 4.17
CA ILE A 526 -4.52 23.99 5.54
C ILE A 526 -5.71 24.90 5.81
N GLU A 527 -6.46 24.61 6.87
CA GLU A 527 -7.48 25.50 7.42
C GLU A 527 -6.84 26.40 8.49
N ALA A 528 -7.14 27.72 8.42
CA ALA A 528 -6.62 28.72 9.35
C ALA A 528 -7.26 28.61 10.74
#